data_c70876709c62af8664f169f923ce2f82
#
_entry.id   c70876709c62af8664f169f923ce2f82
#
_cell.length_a   1.000
_cell.length_b   1.000
_cell.length_c   1.000
_cell.angle_alpha   90.00
_cell.angle_beta   90.00
_cell.angle_gamma   90.00
#
_symmetry.space_group_name_H-M   'P 1'
#
loop_
_entity.id
_entity.type
_entity.pdbx_description
1 polymer ?
#
loop_
_entity_poly.entity_id
_entity_poly.type
_entity_poly.pdbx_seq_one_letter_code
_entity_poly.pdbx_strand_id
1 'polypeptide(L)'
;MKKKLVALLALYLTVLQVQALVDSFENIEYWVGSGLHRAALVLQWNDGLAPVSVAWGYRWDGDATGMDMLRAIAGSTRIEDPAGEPAGGGMGADGRLNLGLVKYDFGLSVLSLEYSPSAEATRTQRDWYSGYWQYLIRGGNFEYYDWATEGTAFYEEAGSNSYESGAWTSSPIGAGDRPLIDGAWDAYGFAAEFITEPLVQPVAAKLPVPTVSFLMDQGRPSVAVLSQTSFIYQLEYSDDVAGPWNPMGDGEPGTGGELIFQDETADLPLERFYRITVRQVP
;
A
#
# COMPACT_ATOMS: atom_id res chain seq x y z
N MET A 1 -42.93 28.65 11.28
CA MET A 1 -42.28 27.84 10.24
C MET A 1 -41.53 26.70 10.93
N LYS A 2 -41.99 25.46 10.79
CA LYS A 2 -41.36 24.28 11.38
C LYS A 2 -40.23 23.80 10.48
N LYS A 3 -38.97 23.93 10.94
CA LYS A 3 -37.80 23.37 10.25
C LYS A 3 -37.93 21.85 10.35
N LYS A 4 -38.13 21.18 9.22
CA LYS A 4 -38.03 19.71 9.15
C LYS A 4 -36.53 19.36 9.10
N LEU A 5 -36.06 18.71 10.17
CA LEU A 5 -34.77 18.07 10.22
C LEU A 5 -34.89 16.79 9.38
N VAL A 6 -34.26 16.75 8.21
CA VAL A 6 -34.14 15.53 7.44
C VAL A 6 -32.90 14.78 7.96
N ALA A 7 -33.13 13.69 8.67
CA ALA A 7 -32.06 12.78 9.07
C ALA A 7 -31.64 11.97 7.85
N LEU A 8 -30.41 12.16 7.40
CA LEU A 8 -29.80 11.38 6.34
C LEU A 8 -29.41 10.01 6.90
N LEU A 9 -30.17 8.97 6.55
CA LEU A 9 -29.82 7.58 6.82
C LEU A 9 -28.88 7.11 5.71
N ALA A 10 -27.57 7.12 5.96
CA ALA A 10 -26.59 6.52 5.04
C ALA A 10 -26.74 5.00 5.09
N LEU A 11 -27.39 4.42 4.11
CA LEU A 11 -27.47 2.98 3.92
C LEU A 11 -26.13 2.51 3.33
N TYR A 12 -25.24 1.98 4.17
CA TYR A 12 -24.02 1.29 3.71
C TYR A 12 -24.46 -0.04 3.06
N LEU A 13 -24.58 -0.04 1.74
CA LEU A 13 -24.54 -1.27 0.97
C LEU A 13 -23.08 -1.75 0.99
N THR A 14 -22.75 -2.70 1.84
CA THR A 14 -21.53 -3.49 1.71
C THR A 14 -21.67 -4.37 0.48
N VAL A 15 -21.26 -3.85 -0.67
CA VAL A 15 -20.98 -4.68 -1.82
C VAL A 15 -19.76 -5.51 -1.42
N LEU A 16 -19.94 -6.83 -1.27
CA LEU A 16 -18.83 -7.76 -1.20
C LEU A 16 -18.04 -7.62 -2.51
N GLN A 17 -17.05 -6.73 -2.51
CA GLN A 17 -16.11 -6.65 -3.63
C GLN A 17 -15.25 -7.91 -3.54
N VAL A 18 -15.48 -8.84 -4.45
CA VAL A 18 -14.53 -9.91 -4.71
C VAL A 18 -13.27 -9.21 -5.22
N GLN A 19 -12.24 -9.18 -4.38
CA GLN A 19 -10.95 -8.61 -4.77
C GLN A 19 -10.37 -9.49 -5.88
N ALA A 20 -10.01 -8.88 -7.00
CA ALA A 20 -9.36 -9.59 -8.09
C ALA A 20 -7.97 -10.07 -7.63
N LEU A 21 -7.65 -11.31 -7.96
CA LEU A 21 -6.31 -11.86 -7.74
C LEU A 21 -5.32 -11.18 -8.69
N VAL A 22 -4.12 -10.94 -8.20
CA VAL A 22 -3.02 -10.40 -9.01
C VAL A 22 -2.31 -11.55 -9.70
N ASP A 23 -2.53 -11.71 -10.99
CA ASP A 23 -1.84 -12.67 -11.86
C ASP A 23 -0.79 -11.99 -12.76
N SER A 24 -0.80 -10.65 -12.78
CA SER A 24 0.18 -9.85 -13.50
C SER A 24 0.27 -8.43 -12.96
N PHE A 25 1.26 -7.67 -13.39
CA PHE A 25 1.41 -6.25 -13.06
C PHE A 25 0.17 -5.42 -13.43
N GLU A 26 -0.58 -5.84 -14.45
CA GLU A 26 -1.78 -5.13 -14.90
C GLU A 26 -2.94 -5.20 -13.88
N ASN A 27 -2.89 -6.17 -12.96
CA ASN A 27 -3.89 -6.30 -11.90
C ASN A 27 -3.49 -5.58 -10.61
N ILE A 28 -2.28 -4.99 -10.54
CA ILE A 28 -1.86 -4.20 -9.38
C ILE A 28 -2.53 -2.83 -9.43
N GLU A 29 -3.30 -2.51 -8.39
CA GLU A 29 -4.05 -1.26 -8.29
C GLU A 29 -3.24 -0.13 -7.64
N TYR A 30 -2.30 -0.47 -6.74
CA TYR A 30 -1.53 0.53 -6.00
C TYR A 30 -0.05 0.47 -6.39
N TRP A 31 0.39 1.48 -7.12
CA TRP A 31 1.77 1.69 -7.53
C TRP A 31 2.39 2.87 -6.78
N VAL A 32 3.64 2.76 -6.39
CA VAL A 32 4.42 3.84 -5.77
C VAL A 32 5.65 4.15 -6.61
N GLY A 33 6.18 5.37 -6.44
CA GLY A 33 7.30 5.85 -7.24
C GLY A 33 6.91 6.22 -8.67
N SER A 34 7.90 6.55 -9.48
CA SER A 34 7.76 6.93 -10.89
C SER A 34 8.97 6.42 -11.65
N GLY A 35 8.81 6.11 -12.93
CA GLY A 35 9.89 5.62 -13.79
C GLY A 35 9.44 4.54 -14.75
N LEU A 36 10.37 4.11 -15.58
CA LEU A 36 10.13 3.13 -16.65
C LEU A 36 10.19 1.69 -16.16
N HIS A 37 11.01 1.41 -15.12
CA HIS A 37 11.12 0.08 -14.54
C HIS A 37 9.98 -0.22 -13.57
N ARG A 38 9.56 -1.47 -13.51
CA ARG A 38 8.47 -1.95 -12.65
C ARG A 38 8.88 -3.19 -11.88
N ALA A 39 8.55 -3.20 -10.59
CA ALA A 39 8.63 -4.39 -9.75
C ALA A 39 7.38 -4.49 -8.87
N ALA A 40 7.17 -5.64 -8.25
CA ALA A 40 6.09 -5.83 -7.30
C ALA A 40 6.60 -6.36 -5.96
N LEU A 41 5.95 -5.93 -4.88
CA LEU A 41 6.12 -6.45 -3.53
C LEU A 41 4.88 -7.23 -3.13
N VAL A 42 5.08 -8.43 -2.62
CA VAL A 42 4.03 -9.29 -2.07
C VAL A 42 4.25 -9.47 -0.58
N LEU A 43 3.21 -9.26 0.23
CA LEU A 43 3.26 -9.50 1.67
C LEU A 43 2.22 -10.52 2.07
N GLN A 44 2.64 -11.55 2.83
CA GLN A 44 1.79 -12.60 3.36
C GLN A 44 1.98 -12.69 4.88
N TRP A 45 0.93 -12.35 5.64
CA TRP A 45 1.04 -12.26 7.11
C TRP A 45 0.86 -13.60 7.83
N ASN A 46 0.16 -14.57 7.24
CA ASN A 46 -0.16 -15.86 7.87
C ASN A 46 -0.79 -15.72 9.26
N ASP A 47 -1.65 -14.70 9.42
CA ASP A 47 -2.33 -14.34 10.68
C ASP A 47 -3.76 -14.90 10.77
N GLY A 48 -4.16 -15.72 9.80
CA GLY A 48 -5.51 -16.30 9.71
C GLY A 48 -6.59 -15.33 9.19
N LEU A 49 -6.20 -14.10 8.82
CA LEU A 49 -7.12 -13.12 8.27
C LEU A 49 -7.10 -13.10 6.73
N ALA A 50 -8.22 -12.68 6.14
CA ALA A 50 -8.33 -12.46 4.69
C ALA A 50 -8.17 -10.96 4.35
N PRO A 51 -7.57 -10.64 3.19
CA PRO A 51 -6.86 -11.54 2.27
C PRO A 51 -5.54 -12.04 2.88
N VAL A 52 -5.14 -13.25 2.55
CA VAL A 52 -3.90 -13.85 3.10
C VAL A 52 -2.66 -13.12 2.63
N SER A 53 -2.65 -12.70 1.36
CA SER A 53 -1.53 -12.06 0.69
C SER A 53 -1.97 -10.85 -0.11
N VAL A 54 -1.14 -9.81 -0.13
CA VAL A 54 -1.42 -8.52 -0.78
C VAL A 54 -0.22 -8.06 -1.60
N ALA A 55 -0.46 -7.45 -2.77
CA ALA A 55 0.60 -6.97 -3.66
C ALA A 55 0.50 -5.47 -3.93
N TRP A 56 1.67 -4.82 -3.97
CA TRP A 56 1.91 -3.44 -4.39
C TRP A 56 2.85 -3.41 -5.58
N GLY A 57 2.75 -2.36 -6.40
CA GLY A 57 3.70 -2.07 -7.45
C GLY A 57 4.69 -0.97 -7.05
N TYR A 58 5.87 -1.02 -7.63
CA TYR A 58 6.92 -0.02 -7.50
C TYR A 58 7.48 0.37 -8.87
N ARG A 59 7.69 1.67 -9.08
CA ARG A 59 8.28 2.23 -10.30
C ARG A 59 9.52 3.04 -9.96
N TRP A 60 10.55 2.93 -10.80
CA TRP A 60 11.78 3.69 -10.61
C TRP A 60 12.52 3.91 -11.93
N ASP A 61 13.49 4.81 -11.90
CA ASP A 61 14.52 5.01 -12.92
C ASP A 61 15.90 4.84 -12.26
N GLY A 62 16.91 4.45 -13.06
CA GLY A 62 18.27 4.19 -12.56
C GLY A 62 18.36 2.91 -11.74
N ASP A 63 19.19 2.93 -10.69
CA ASP A 63 19.39 1.79 -9.79
C ASP A 63 18.44 1.84 -8.61
N ALA A 64 17.91 0.68 -8.21
CA ALA A 64 17.11 0.52 -7.01
C ALA A 64 17.33 -0.85 -6.38
N THR A 65 17.06 -0.96 -5.09
CA THR A 65 17.16 -2.19 -4.30
C THR A 65 15.78 -2.66 -3.82
N GLY A 66 15.68 -3.91 -3.37
CA GLY A 66 14.48 -4.42 -2.70
C GLY A 66 14.09 -3.59 -1.47
N MET A 67 15.08 -3.02 -0.76
CA MET A 67 14.83 -2.13 0.39
C MET A 67 14.29 -0.77 -0.04
N ASP A 68 14.72 -0.22 -1.18
CA ASP A 68 14.17 1.03 -1.72
C ASP A 68 12.69 0.84 -2.08
N MET A 69 12.35 -0.28 -2.74
CA MET A 69 10.95 -0.64 -3.01
C MET A 69 10.14 -0.76 -1.72
N LEU A 70 10.64 -1.52 -0.75
CA LEU A 70 9.93 -1.72 0.52
C LEU A 70 9.68 -0.40 1.25
N ARG A 71 10.68 0.49 1.30
CA ARG A 71 10.57 1.83 1.90
C ARG A 71 9.65 2.75 1.13
N ALA A 72 9.66 2.70 -0.19
CA ALA A 72 8.77 3.50 -1.02
C ALA A 72 7.29 3.13 -0.80
N ILE A 73 7.01 1.82 -0.64
CA ILE A 73 5.67 1.30 -0.37
C ILE A 73 5.24 1.64 1.07
N ALA A 74 6.18 1.63 2.02
CA ALA A 74 5.89 1.95 3.41
C ALA A 74 5.56 3.46 3.57
N GLY A 75 4.42 3.75 4.18
CA GLY A 75 4.05 5.13 4.55
C GLY A 75 4.91 5.66 5.70
N SER A 76 5.42 4.77 6.55
CA SER A 76 6.37 5.09 7.61
C SER A 76 7.41 3.99 7.79
N THR A 77 8.60 4.39 8.14
CA THR A 77 9.71 3.48 8.46
C THR A 77 10.34 3.90 9.79
N ARG A 78 10.55 2.93 10.67
CA ARG A 78 11.19 3.17 11.97
C ARG A 78 12.27 2.12 12.23
N ILE A 79 13.29 2.50 12.99
CA ILE A 79 14.27 1.55 13.54
C ILE A 79 13.76 1.13 14.92
N GLU A 80 13.62 -0.16 15.12
CA GLU A 80 13.11 -0.75 16.35
C GLU A 80 14.24 -1.47 17.13
N ASP A 81 14.07 -1.55 18.44
CA ASP A 81 14.88 -2.44 19.27
C ASP A 81 14.22 -3.84 19.24
N PRO A 82 14.95 -4.89 18.83
CA PRO A 82 14.40 -6.25 18.79
C PRO A 82 14.01 -6.78 20.18
N ALA A 83 14.65 -6.27 21.25
CA ALA A 83 14.34 -6.62 22.63
C ALA A 83 13.29 -5.72 23.29
N GLY A 84 12.91 -4.62 22.62
CA GLY A 84 11.93 -3.64 23.10
C GLY A 84 10.48 -4.06 22.82
N GLU A 85 9.55 -3.50 23.60
CA GLU A 85 8.14 -3.53 23.22
C GLU A 85 7.99 -2.87 21.83
N PRO A 86 7.02 -3.33 21.02
CA PRO A 86 6.72 -2.67 19.76
C PRO A 86 6.53 -1.18 20.04
N ALA A 87 7.36 -0.34 19.44
CA ALA A 87 7.12 1.09 19.54
C ALA A 87 5.72 1.32 18.98
N GLY A 88 4.77 1.61 19.86
CA GLY A 88 3.39 1.92 19.50
C GLY A 88 3.34 3.21 18.69
N GLY A 89 3.96 3.20 17.55
CA GLY A 89 3.82 4.22 16.53
C GLY A 89 2.40 4.11 16.03
N GLY A 90 1.61 5.12 16.30
CA GLY A 90 0.25 5.20 15.80
C GLY A 90 0.29 4.86 14.31
N MET A 91 -0.45 3.82 13.93
CA MET A 91 -0.64 3.48 12.54
C MET A 91 -1.08 4.75 11.84
N GLY A 92 -0.40 5.08 10.76
CA GLY A 92 -0.93 6.09 9.87
C GLY A 92 -2.35 5.67 9.52
N ALA A 93 -3.31 6.49 9.87
CA ALA A 93 -4.73 6.26 9.60
C ALA A 93 -5.05 6.21 8.10
N ASP A 94 -4.04 6.12 7.27
CA ASP A 94 -4.08 6.30 5.82
C ASP A 94 -4.03 4.98 5.02
N GLY A 95 -4.11 3.84 5.68
CA GLY A 95 -4.12 2.53 5.00
C GLY A 95 -2.78 2.12 4.39
N ARG A 96 -1.67 2.78 4.75
CA ARG A 96 -0.33 2.44 4.26
C ARG A 96 0.32 1.34 5.09
N LEU A 97 1.31 0.71 4.46
CA LEU A 97 2.23 -0.18 5.14
C LEU A 97 3.14 0.60 6.08
N ASN A 98 3.30 0.14 7.31
CA ASN A 98 4.32 0.59 8.24
C ASN A 98 5.43 -0.44 8.34
N LEU A 99 6.68 0.02 8.29
CA LEU A 99 7.87 -0.80 8.26
C LEU A 99 8.70 -0.59 9.52
N GLY A 100 8.86 -1.63 10.32
CA GLY A 100 9.83 -1.70 11.40
C GLY A 100 11.09 -2.42 10.94
N LEU A 101 12.23 -1.78 11.12
CA LEU A 101 13.54 -2.32 10.80
C LEU A 101 14.38 -2.47 12.05
N VAL A 102 15.22 -3.47 12.09
CA VAL A 102 16.29 -3.60 13.10
C VAL A 102 17.64 -3.43 12.42
N LYS A 103 18.54 -2.75 13.10
CA LYS A 103 19.90 -2.54 12.62
C LYS A 103 20.86 -3.53 13.30
N TYR A 104 21.51 -4.34 12.48
CA TYR A 104 22.60 -5.23 12.87
C TYR A 104 23.92 -4.73 12.28
N ASP A 105 25.04 -5.33 12.69
CA ASP A 105 26.35 -5.02 12.14
C ASP A 105 26.48 -5.39 10.66
N PHE A 106 25.68 -6.36 10.20
CA PHE A 106 25.62 -6.81 8.81
C PHE A 106 24.56 -6.07 7.96
N GLY A 107 23.83 -5.10 8.53
CA GLY A 107 22.84 -4.32 7.78
C GLY A 107 21.48 -4.19 8.46
N LEU A 108 20.47 -3.85 7.65
CA LEU A 108 19.08 -3.71 8.10
C LEU A 108 18.28 -4.97 7.78
N SER A 109 17.51 -5.41 8.76
CA SER A 109 16.54 -6.51 8.60
C SER A 109 15.13 -6.03 8.88
N VAL A 110 14.15 -6.63 8.22
CA VAL A 110 12.74 -6.38 8.49
C VAL A 110 12.38 -7.02 9.82
N LEU A 111 11.86 -6.22 10.74
CA LEU A 111 11.39 -6.68 12.04
C LEU A 111 9.86 -6.78 12.07
N SER A 112 9.17 -5.75 11.60
CA SER A 112 7.71 -5.73 11.61
C SER A 112 7.15 -5.14 10.32
N LEU A 113 6.02 -5.69 9.88
CA LEU A 113 5.22 -5.17 8.80
C LEU A 113 3.78 -5.06 9.29
N GLU A 114 3.27 -3.83 9.31
CA GLU A 114 1.91 -3.52 9.74
C GLU A 114 1.13 -2.92 8.58
N TYR A 115 -0.06 -3.41 8.35
CA TYR A 115 -0.93 -2.94 7.27
C TYR A 115 -2.36 -2.81 7.76
N SER A 116 -2.96 -1.66 7.49
CA SER A 116 -4.36 -1.38 7.81
C SER A 116 -5.11 -1.03 6.53
N PRO A 117 -5.77 -2.00 5.89
CA PRO A 117 -6.61 -1.74 4.73
C PRO A 117 -7.84 -0.88 5.07
N SER A 118 -8.20 -0.82 6.35
CA SER A 118 -9.27 0.04 6.89
C SER A 118 -8.98 0.37 8.34
N ALA A 119 -9.67 1.35 8.91
CA ALA A 119 -9.56 1.70 10.32
C ALA A 119 -9.89 0.55 11.30
N GLU A 120 -10.56 -0.48 10.82
CA GLU A 120 -11.09 -1.59 11.63
C GLU A 120 -10.25 -2.87 11.55
N ALA A 121 -9.33 -2.95 10.57
CA ALA A 121 -8.56 -4.17 10.31
C ALA A 121 -7.06 -3.85 10.23
N THR A 122 -6.38 -4.02 11.33
CA THR A 122 -4.92 -3.94 11.37
C THR A 122 -4.31 -5.32 11.34
N ARG A 123 -3.30 -5.47 10.49
CA ARG A 123 -2.49 -6.67 10.38
C ARG A 123 -1.08 -6.34 10.83
N THR A 124 -0.59 -7.04 11.84
CA THR A 124 0.75 -6.84 12.39
C THR A 124 1.39 -8.18 12.65
N GLN A 125 2.57 -8.37 12.07
CA GLN A 125 3.46 -9.48 12.46
C GLN A 125 4.83 -8.90 12.78
N ARG A 126 5.43 -9.41 13.83
CA ARG A 126 6.74 -9.00 14.30
C ARG A 126 7.63 -10.21 14.51
N ASP A 127 8.83 -10.10 13.96
CA ASP A 127 9.87 -11.12 14.03
C ASP A 127 10.34 -11.38 15.48
N TRP A 128 11.00 -12.51 15.70
CA TRP A 128 11.74 -13.00 16.89
C TRP A 128 10.93 -13.71 17.97
N TYR A 129 9.65 -13.41 18.19
CA TYR A 129 8.90 -14.04 19.28
C TYR A 129 7.97 -15.15 18.78
N SER A 130 7.33 -14.95 17.64
CA SER A 130 6.32 -15.84 17.09
C SER A 130 6.66 -16.39 15.72
N GLY A 131 7.80 -15.98 15.14
CA GLY A 131 8.22 -16.38 13.81
C GLY A 131 9.27 -15.43 13.23
N TYR A 132 9.38 -15.42 11.90
CA TYR A 132 10.27 -14.50 11.19
C TYR A 132 9.70 -14.15 9.80
N TRP A 133 10.16 -13.05 9.23
CA TRP A 133 9.86 -12.68 7.86
C TRP A 133 10.82 -13.38 6.90
N GLN A 134 10.31 -14.36 6.15
CA GLN A 134 11.06 -14.97 5.05
C GLN A 134 11.07 -14.02 3.87
N TYR A 135 12.26 -13.69 3.38
CA TYR A 135 12.43 -12.87 2.18
C TYR A 135 12.62 -13.77 0.96
N LEU A 136 11.74 -13.62 -0.02
CA LEU A 136 11.65 -14.40 -1.23
C LEU A 136 11.74 -13.50 -2.44
N ILE A 137 12.38 -13.98 -3.52
CA ILE A 137 12.62 -13.18 -4.72
C ILE A 137 12.30 -13.96 -5.99
N ARG A 138 11.98 -13.21 -7.05
CA ARG A 138 11.92 -13.64 -8.44
C ARG A 138 12.43 -12.53 -9.35
N GLY A 139 13.10 -12.93 -10.45
CA GLY A 139 13.73 -11.98 -11.36
C GLY A 139 14.91 -11.25 -10.74
N GLY A 140 16.08 -11.40 -11.26
CA GLY A 140 17.28 -10.75 -10.78
C GLY A 140 18.53 -11.18 -11.53
N ASN A 141 19.56 -10.37 -11.41
CA ASN A 141 20.87 -10.68 -11.96
C ASN A 141 21.93 -10.05 -11.04
N PHE A 142 22.47 -10.84 -10.13
CA PHE A 142 23.46 -10.35 -9.17
C PHE A 142 24.36 -11.47 -8.65
N GLU A 143 25.53 -11.08 -8.21
CA GLU A 143 26.52 -11.91 -7.53
C GLU A 143 26.28 -11.87 -6.02
N TYR A 144 26.50 -13.01 -5.35
CA TYR A 144 26.43 -13.10 -3.89
C TYR A 144 27.45 -14.11 -3.35
N TYR A 145 27.74 -14.01 -2.05
CA TYR A 145 28.57 -14.99 -1.38
C TYR A 145 27.70 -16.15 -0.88
N ASP A 146 28.00 -17.35 -1.37
CA ASP A 146 27.30 -18.58 -0.94
C ASP A 146 28.09 -19.22 0.21
N TRP A 147 27.54 -19.14 1.38
CA TRP A 147 28.12 -19.72 2.60
C TRP A 147 28.20 -21.25 2.59
N ALA A 148 27.37 -21.94 1.79
CA ALA A 148 27.38 -23.39 1.71
C ALA A 148 28.55 -23.92 0.89
N THR A 149 28.96 -23.16 -0.11
CA THR A 149 30.11 -23.50 -1.00
C THR A 149 31.37 -22.71 -0.67
N GLU A 150 31.27 -21.76 0.28
CA GLU A 150 32.33 -20.81 0.64
C GLU A 150 32.92 -20.06 -0.57
N GLY A 151 32.01 -19.63 -1.49
CA GLY A 151 32.43 -19.00 -2.72
C GLY A 151 31.42 -18.01 -3.30
N THR A 152 31.83 -17.42 -4.41
CA THR A 152 30.94 -16.55 -5.19
C THR A 152 29.95 -17.37 -6.00
N ALA A 153 28.70 -17.03 -5.91
CA ALA A 153 27.62 -17.58 -6.71
C ALA A 153 26.82 -16.47 -7.41
N PHE A 154 26.04 -16.86 -8.42
CA PHE A 154 25.21 -15.94 -9.17
C PHE A 154 23.75 -16.35 -9.08
N TYR A 155 22.88 -15.35 -8.89
CA TYR A 155 21.46 -15.47 -9.12
C TYR A 155 21.12 -14.82 -10.45
N GLU A 156 20.55 -15.60 -11.37
CA GLU A 156 20.12 -15.12 -12.67
C GLU A 156 18.74 -15.68 -13.00
N GLU A 157 17.77 -14.79 -13.06
CA GLU A 157 16.39 -15.08 -13.47
C GLU A 157 15.83 -13.86 -14.17
N ALA A 158 15.26 -14.05 -15.36
CA ALA A 158 14.63 -12.96 -16.10
C ALA A 158 13.42 -12.38 -15.31
N GLY A 159 13.24 -11.07 -15.40
CA GLY A 159 12.03 -10.44 -14.88
C GLY A 159 10.78 -10.88 -15.67
N SER A 160 9.64 -10.91 -15.00
CA SER A 160 8.34 -11.28 -15.58
C SER A 160 7.24 -10.37 -15.05
N ASN A 161 6.34 -9.94 -15.93
CA ASN A 161 5.14 -9.21 -15.50
C ASN A 161 4.08 -10.11 -14.87
N SER A 162 4.25 -11.45 -14.96
CA SER A 162 3.27 -12.42 -14.47
C SER A 162 3.63 -12.94 -13.08
N TYR A 163 2.63 -13.07 -12.22
CA TYR A 163 2.75 -13.76 -10.95
C TYR A 163 2.72 -15.28 -11.16
N GLU A 164 3.66 -15.99 -10.55
CA GLU A 164 3.70 -17.45 -10.57
C GLU A 164 3.92 -17.97 -9.14
N SER A 165 2.95 -18.69 -8.61
CA SER A 165 2.94 -19.14 -7.20
C SER A 165 4.03 -20.15 -6.83
N GLY A 166 4.60 -20.86 -7.79
CA GLY A 166 5.52 -21.98 -7.54
C GLY A 166 7.02 -21.70 -7.72
N ALA A 167 7.41 -20.48 -8.08
CA ALA A 167 8.78 -20.19 -8.55
C ALA A 167 9.55 -19.22 -7.64
N TRP A 168 9.26 -19.22 -6.34
CA TRP A 168 9.93 -18.32 -5.40
C TRP A 168 11.23 -18.91 -4.86
N THR A 169 12.28 -18.11 -4.88
CA THR A 169 13.58 -18.45 -4.29
C THR A 169 13.79 -17.67 -3.01
N SER A 170 14.24 -18.36 -1.94
CA SER A 170 14.69 -17.65 -0.74
C SER A 170 15.89 -16.77 -1.10
N SER A 171 15.82 -15.50 -0.80
CA SER A 171 16.88 -14.56 -1.15
C SER A 171 18.18 -14.94 -0.43
N PRO A 172 19.30 -15.06 -1.15
CA PRO A 172 20.60 -15.31 -0.54
C PRO A 172 21.22 -14.06 0.09
N ILE A 173 20.62 -12.89 -0.15
CA ILE A 173 21.11 -11.59 0.35
C ILE A 173 19.97 -10.77 0.95
N GLY A 174 20.33 -9.76 1.75
CA GLY A 174 19.36 -8.83 2.30
C GLY A 174 18.73 -7.94 1.23
N ALA A 175 17.53 -7.40 1.51
CA ALA A 175 16.84 -6.51 0.58
C ALA A 175 17.65 -5.24 0.25
N GLY A 176 18.53 -4.79 1.14
CA GLY A 176 19.42 -3.64 0.89
C GLY A 176 20.49 -3.89 -0.16
N ASP A 177 20.89 -5.15 -0.32
CA ASP A 177 21.90 -5.56 -1.29
C ASP A 177 21.32 -6.20 -2.56
N ARG A 178 20.00 -6.38 -2.60
CA ARG A 178 19.25 -6.97 -3.71
C ARG A 178 18.98 -5.92 -4.80
N PRO A 179 19.71 -5.90 -5.93
CA PRO A 179 19.40 -4.99 -7.02
C PRO A 179 18.12 -5.42 -7.73
N LEU A 180 17.23 -4.47 -7.98
CA LEU A 180 16.00 -4.70 -8.73
C LEU A 180 16.28 -4.64 -10.24
N ILE A 181 15.56 -5.49 -10.97
CA ILE A 181 15.46 -5.42 -12.44
C ILE A 181 14.01 -5.20 -12.83
N ASP A 182 13.76 -4.71 -14.03
CA ASP A 182 12.38 -4.61 -14.56
C ASP A 182 11.73 -5.99 -14.61
N GLY A 183 10.50 -6.10 -14.09
CA GLY A 183 9.81 -7.37 -13.94
C GLY A 183 10.18 -8.16 -12.68
N ALA A 184 10.92 -7.59 -11.73
CA ALA A 184 11.24 -8.25 -10.46
C ALA A 184 10.01 -8.36 -9.54
N TRP A 185 9.96 -9.46 -8.78
CA TRP A 185 9.00 -9.67 -7.69
C TRP A 185 9.77 -10.00 -6.43
N ASP A 186 9.49 -9.27 -5.38
CA ASP A 186 9.98 -9.56 -4.03
C ASP A 186 8.81 -9.90 -3.12
N ALA A 187 9.01 -10.77 -2.15
CA ALA A 187 7.97 -11.13 -1.21
C ALA A 187 8.49 -11.28 0.22
N TYR A 188 7.65 -10.93 1.18
CA TYR A 188 7.84 -11.27 2.58
C TYR A 188 6.67 -12.14 3.04
N GLY A 189 6.98 -13.38 3.43
CA GLY A 189 6.04 -14.31 4.04
C GLY A 189 6.37 -14.46 5.52
N PHE A 190 5.39 -14.26 6.41
CA PHE A 190 5.62 -14.49 7.84
C PHE A 190 5.60 -15.98 8.14
N ALA A 191 6.72 -16.53 8.58
CA ALA A 191 6.87 -17.92 9.00
C ALA A 191 6.45 -18.04 10.48
N ALA A 192 5.14 -18.14 10.73
CA ALA A 192 4.60 -18.29 12.07
C ALA A 192 5.12 -19.58 12.72
N GLU A 193 5.45 -19.52 14.01
CA GLU A 193 6.05 -20.65 14.74
C GLU A 193 7.33 -21.20 14.05
N PHE A 194 8.01 -20.36 13.26
CA PHE A 194 9.18 -20.70 12.45
C PHE A 194 8.92 -21.73 11.33
N ILE A 195 7.65 -21.87 10.92
CA ILE A 195 7.22 -22.73 9.82
C ILE A 195 6.95 -21.89 8.59
N THR A 196 7.66 -22.17 7.51
CA THR A 196 7.45 -21.48 6.22
C THR A 196 6.24 -22.03 5.50
N GLU A 197 5.39 -21.12 5.03
CA GLU A 197 4.22 -21.42 4.21
C GLU A 197 4.46 -20.97 2.76
N PRO A 198 3.99 -21.74 1.77
CA PRO A 198 4.02 -21.28 0.40
C PRO A 198 3.27 -19.97 0.21
N LEU A 199 3.81 -19.09 -0.64
CA LEU A 199 3.09 -17.86 -0.98
C LEU A 199 1.84 -18.20 -1.79
N VAL A 200 0.71 -17.65 -1.35
CA VAL A 200 -0.54 -17.72 -2.09
C VAL A 200 -0.65 -16.51 -3.03
N GLN A 201 -1.42 -16.68 -4.10
CA GLN A 201 -1.65 -15.60 -5.05
C GLN A 201 -2.27 -14.38 -4.35
N PRO A 202 -1.65 -13.21 -4.45
CA PRO A 202 -2.10 -12.03 -3.72
C PRO A 202 -3.32 -11.39 -4.38
N VAL A 203 -4.01 -10.57 -3.59
CA VAL A 203 -4.93 -9.55 -4.11
C VAL A 203 -4.20 -8.22 -4.22
N ALA A 204 -4.70 -7.31 -5.06
CA ALA A 204 -4.14 -5.97 -5.15
C ALA A 204 -4.34 -5.19 -3.85
N ALA A 205 -3.29 -4.50 -3.40
CA ALA A 205 -3.41 -3.50 -2.35
C ALA A 205 -4.35 -2.39 -2.82
N LYS A 206 -5.22 -1.94 -1.94
CA LYS A 206 -6.16 -0.87 -2.25
C LYS A 206 -5.49 0.49 -2.07
N LEU A 207 -5.87 1.41 -2.92
CA LEU A 207 -5.56 2.82 -2.69
C LEU A 207 -6.15 3.24 -1.34
N PRO A 208 -5.42 4.06 -0.56
CA PRO A 208 -5.94 4.57 0.70
C PRO A 208 -7.27 5.30 0.47
N VAL A 209 -8.27 4.96 1.27
CA VAL A 209 -9.54 5.70 1.26
C VAL A 209 -9.29 7.01 2.01
N PRO A 210 -9.44 8.17 1.35
CA PRO A 210 -9.16 9.43 2.01
C PRO A 210 -10.18 9.70 3.12
N THR A 211 -9.68 10.12 4.28
CA THR A 211 -10.55 10.67 5.32
C THR A 211 -11.03 12.03 4.87
N VAL A 212 -12.34 12.19 4.78
CA VAL A 212 -12.97 13.43 4.36
C VAL A 212 -13.78 14.04 5.49
N SER A 213 -13.78 15.37 5.58
CA SER A 213 -14.62 16.15 6.47
C SER A 213 -15.49 17.09 5.64
N PHE A 214 -16.77 17.16 5.96
CA PHE A 214 -17.68 18.11 5.32
C PHE A 214 -17.77 19.37 6.18
N LEU A 215 -17.57 20.52 5.55
CA LEU A 215 -17.57 21.82 6.20
C LEU A 215 -18.56 22.76 5.50
N MET A 216 -18.98 23.80 6.19
CA MET A 216 -19.65 24.95 5.59
C MET A 216 -18.73 26.17 5.78
N ASP A 217 -18.12 26.63 4.71
CA ASP A 217 -17.27 27.82 4.73
C ASP A 217 -17.97 28.99 4.03
N GLN A 218 -18.15 30.08 4.74
CA GLN A 218 -18.86 31.29 4.26
C GLN A 218 -20.22 30.99 3.61
N GLY A 219 -20.93 29.94 4.11
CA GLY A 219 -22.23 29.51 3.59
C GLY A 219 -22.15 28.61 2.36
N ARG A 220 -20.97 28.16 1.97
CA ARG A 220 -20.73 27.25 0.85
C ARG A 220 -20.29 25.88 1.36
N PRO A 221 -20.77 24.79 0.74
CA PRO A 221 -20.27 23.44 1.04
C PRO A 221 -18.78 23.34 0.69
N SER A 222 -18.02 22.77 1.62
CA SER A 222 -16.61 22.48 1.42
C SER A 222 -16.29 21.08 1.91
N VAL A 223 -15.39 20.39 1.21
CA VAL A 223 -14.89 19.08 1.57
C VAL A 223 -13.40 19.19 1.84
N ALA A 224 -12.99 18.90 3.06
CA ALA A 224 -11.59 18.81 3.44
C ALA A 224 -11.14 17.35 3.38
N VAL A 225 -9.93 17.11 2.88
CA VAL A 225 -9.32 15.80 2.78
C VAL A 225 -7.86 15.85 3.19
N LEU A 226 -7.42 14.90 4.03
CA LEU A 226 -6.00 14.73 4.32
C LEU A 226 -5.35 14.06 3.11
N SER A 227 -4.49 14.81 2.42
CA SER A 227 -3.93 14.41 1.14
C SER A 227 -2.52 13.80 1.27
N GLN A 228 -2.12 13.04 0.26
CA GLN A 228 -0.80 12.43 0.12
C GLN A 228 -0.17 12.85 -1.21
N THR A 229 1.13 13.13 -1.21
CA THR A 229 1.84 13.75 -2.34
C THR A 229 1.86 12.92 -3.64
N SER A 230 1.62 11.61 -3.54
CA SER A 230 1.64 10.71 -4.71
C SER A 230 0.30 10.58 -5.42
N PHE A 231 -0.69 11.38 -5.02
CA PHE A 231 -2.05 11.26 -5.54
C PHE A 231 -2.61 12.60 -6.01
N ILE A 232 -3.60 12.50 -6.90
CA ILE A 232 -4.45 13.60 -7.32
C ILE A 232 -5.85 13.35 -6.77
N TYR A 233 -6.41 14.37 -6.16
CA TYR A 233 -7.72 14.35 -5.53
C TYR A 233 -8.69 15.15 -6.37
N GLN A 234 -9.85 14.60 -6.65
CA GLN A 234 -10.89 15.23 -7.44
C GLN A 234 -12.19 15.27 -6.67
N LEU A 235 -12.71 16.46 -6.40
CA LEU A 235 -14.08 16.60 -5.91
C LEU A 235 -15.05 16.34 -7.05
N GLU A 236 -16.04 15.51 -6.81
CA GLU A 236 -17.17 15.27 -7.71
C GLU A 236 -18.49 15.51 -6.98
N TYR A 237 -19.47 15.97 -7.71
CA TYR A 237 -20.80 16.20 -7.18
C TYR A 237 -21.89 15.54 -8.03
N SER A 238 -23.02 15.30 -7.41
CA SER A 238 -24.25 14.87 -8.09
C SER A 238 -25.47 15.40 -7.31
N ASP A 239 -26.53 15.69 -8.01
CA ASP A 239 -27.83 16.03 -7.43
C ASP A 239 -28.69 14.77 -7.18
N ASP A 240 -28.16 13.57 -7.49
CA ASP A 240 -28.71 12.26 -7.18
C ASP A 240 -27.59 11.36 -6.63
N VAL A 241 -27.88 10.63 -5.53
CA VAL A 241 -26.91 9.73 -4.89
C VAL A 241 -26.41 8.62 -5.82
N ALA A 242 -27.22 8.21 -6.79
CA ALA A 242 -26.84 7.23 -7.80
C ALA A 242 -26.02 7.81 -8.96
N GLY A 243 -25.84 9.14 -9.04
CA GLY A 243 -25.18 9.84 -10.13
C GLY A 243 -26.16 10.29 -11.23
N PRO A 244 -25.66 10.83 -12.33
CA PRO A 244 -24.26 10.89 -12.72
C PRO A 244 -23.40 11.81 -11.85
N TRP A 245 -22.13 11.46 -11.68
CA TRP A 245 -21.13 12.25 -10.95
C TRP A 245 -20.39 13.17 -11.90
N ASN A 246 -20.29 14.43 -11.54
CA ASN A 246 -19.64 15.46 -12.34
C ASN A 246 -18.40 15.96 -11.62
N PRO A 247 -17.24 16.07 -12.28
CA PRO A 247 -16.04 16.62 -11.67
C PRO A 247 -16.20 18.11 -11.38
N MET A 248 -15.63 18.57 -10.28
CA MET A 248 -15.55 19.96 -9.90
C MET A 248 -14.09 20.41 -9.98
N GLY A 249 -13.76 21.16 -11.03
CA GLY A 249 -12.37 21.55 -11.35
C GLY A 249 -11.53 20.41 -11.95
N ASP A 250 -10.21 20.59 -11.99
CA ASP A 250 -9.28 19.70 -12.69
C ASP A 250 -8.61 18.64 -11.77
N GLY A 251 -8.97 18.63 -10.52
CA GLY A 251 -8.31 17.82 -9.49
C GLY A 251 -7.02 18.46 -8.98
N GLU A 252 -6.75 18.25 -7.70
CA GLU A 252 -5.64 18.88 -6.99
C GLU A 252 -4.58 17.83 -6.60
N PRO A 253 -3.28 18.09 -6.86
CA PRO A 253 -2.22 17.22 -6.37
C PRO A 253 -2.16 17.26 -4.86
N GLY A 254 -1.95 16.09 -4.25
CA GLY A 254 -1.79 15.98 -2.82
C GLY A 254 -0.53 16.70 -2.33
N THR A 255 -0.65 17.37 -1.20
CA THR A 255 0.41 18.18 -0.58
C THR A 255 1.10 17.47 0.59
N GLY A 256 0.56 16.35 1.07
CA GLY A 256 0.92 15.74 2.35
C GLY A 256 0.20 16.35 3.54
N GLY A 257 -0.64 17.36 3.30
CA GLY A 257 -1.48 18.06 4.28
C GLY A 257 -2.95 18.05 3.87
N GLU A 258 -3.73 18.91 4.50
CA GLU A 258 -5.15 19.08 4.18
C GLU A 258 -5.35 19.81 2.87
N LEU A 259 -6.20 19.30 1.99
CA LEU A 259 -6.77 19.98 0.84
C LEU A 259 -8.23 20.33 1.14
N ILE A 260 -8.66 21.51 0.73
CA ILE A 260 -10.04 21.98 0.89
C ILE A 260 -10.61 22.28 -0.48
N PHE A 261 -11.64 21.56 -0.85
CA PHE A 261 -12.43 21.76 -2.06
C PHE A 261 -13.70 22.50 -1.70
N GLN A 262 -14.01 23.58 -2.39
CA GLN A 262 -15.22 24.37 -2.16
C GLN A 262 -16.14 24.30 -3.38
N ASP A 263 -17.44 24.12 -3.13
CA ASP A 263 -18.45 24.27 -4.19
C ASP A 263 -18.74 25.76 -4.42
N GLU A 264 -18.26 26.27 -5.53
CA GLU A 264 -18.45 27.67 -5.92
C GLU A 264 -19.73 27.92 -6.75
N THR A 265 -20.58 26.91 -6.92
CA THR A 265 -21.85 27.06 -7.65
C THR A 265 -22.71 28.13 -7.02
N ALA A 266 -23.17 29.09 -7.83
CA ALA A 266 -23.90 30.25 -7.31
C ALA A 266 -25.27 29.87 -6.74
N ASP A 267 -25.98 28.95 -7.42
CA ASP A 267 -27.31 28.47 -7.04
C ASP A 267 -27.25 26.99 -6.73
N LEU A 268 -27.07 26.69 -5.45
CA LEU A 268 -27.04 25.30 -4.99
C LEU A 268 -28.47 24.72 -4.99
N PRO A 269 -28.65 23.49 -5.48
CA PRO A 269 -29.92 22.77 -5.34
C PRO A 269 -30.22 22.46 -3.89
N LEU A 270 -31.47 22.03 -3.61
CA LEU A 270 -31.87 21.67 -2.24
C LEU A 270 -31.11 20.46 -1.66
N GLU A 271 -30.64 19.59 -2.55
CA GLU A 271 -29.86 18.41 -2.22
C GLU A 271 -28.72 18.30 -3.23
N ARG A 272 -27.50 18.08 -2.72
CA ARG A 272 -26.32 17.77 -3.50
C ARG A 272 -25.43 16.83 -2.74
N PHE A 273 -24.91 15.82 -3.41
CA PHE A 273 -24.00 14.82 -2.88
C PHE A 273 -22.59 15.11 -3.38
N TYR A 274 -21.60 14.81 -2.55
CA TYR A 274 -20.19 15.01 -2.85
C TYR A 274 -19.44 13.73 -2.60
N ARG A 275 -18.40 13.50 -3.42
CA ARG A 275 -17.39 12.48 -3.17
C ARG A 275 -16.01 12.95 -3.60
N ILE A 276 -14.98 12.40 -2.99
CA ILE A 276 -13.59 12.56 -3.44
C ILE A 276 -13.20 11.28 -4.16
N THR A 277 -12.73 11.43 -5.40
CA THR A 277 -12.03 10.37 -6.12
C THR A 277 -10.52 10.62 -6.04
N VAL A 278 -9.76 9.53 -5.95
CA VAL A 278 -8.31 9.57 -5.79
C VAL A 278 -7.70 8.75 -6.93
N ARG A 279 -6.72 9.33 -7.60
CA ARG A 279 -5.92 8.63 -8.60
C ARG A 279 -4.44 8.88 -8.35
N GLN A 280 -3.59 7.95 -8.70
CA GLN A 280 -2.15 8.15 -8.61
C GLN A 280 -1.67 9.18 -9.63
N VAL A 281 -0.61 9.92 -9.26
CA VAL A 281 0.14 10.71 -10.23
C VAL A 281 0.81 9.71 -11.19
N PRO A 282 0.69 9.90 -12.52
CA PRO A 282 1.28 9.00 -13.51
C PRO A 282 2.79 8.87 -13.38
#